data_7a365f580d2005aafb5ca6e1a6cf76a9
#
_entry.id   7a365f580d2005aafb5ca6e1a6cf76a9
#
_cell.length_a   1.000
_cell.length_b   1.000
_cell.length_c   1.000
_cell.angle_alpha   90.00
_cell.angle_beta   90.00
_cell.angle_gamma   90.00
#
_symmetry.space_group_name_H-M   'P 1'
#
loop_
_entity.id
_entity.type
_entity.pdbx_description
1 polymer ?
#
loop_
_entity_poly.entity_id
_entity_poly.type
_entity_poly.pdbx_seq_one_letter_code
_entity_poly.pdbx_strand_id
1 'polypeptide(L)'
;MTENVWNLVSNKLISGPDQAAWICRVGGGKERVLSYSQIYKAVLNLAASLRQQGITAGDKVGVMAPNGPEWTVAAFAIWKLGAILVPIHSGNSDEEIREQVSATAPKIVLSHQRACTDIDEPISLQFDEIVDEDESSILSPTSGSDEAALIYTSGSTGNPKIVRLSHKNLVSNVIGASKFADLTRDDRILSLLPFSHAMGLTGNLLLCFYVRATLVAPKALAALEIMRAMEENQISVLIAVPRLFRNIMLGLEKKLADSSPFLRGYVYLLKVLPLFIRKHANLPIRKKFGGNLNCWVSGGSRLDPEIKRYFLGLGISLRQGYGLTETSPAVAIQSHFDPVMDSVGKVIENCEVKVDCPDEDGSGEIWIKGDNIMLGYTSEKYTKEVMNGEWFKTGDIGRIDATGNITLTGRSKRLIVTDSGKNVYPEDLEIRLERDSAVKEAAVLELDMKPVAIFSIDMALFENTQEQEAEMRRVLKDFNSQVSSHNRISRFALIEELPRTPLGKIALHKLPVFFSENEIVRN
;
A
#
# COMPACT_ATOMS: atom_id res chain seq x y z
N MET A 1 24.00 -9.47 -17.42
CA MET A 1 23.04 -10.49 -16.92
C MET A 1 21.91 -9.72 -16.26
N THR A 2 20.69 -9.88 -16.76
CA THR A 2 19.50 -9.29 -16.14
C THR A 2 19.35 -9.91 -14.74
N GLU A 3 19.43 -9.09 -13.73
CA GLU A 3 19.37 -9.51 -12.32
C GLU A 3 17.97 -10.07 -12.04
N ASN A 4 17.87 -11.27 -11.46
CA ASN A 4 16.60 -11.80 -10.97
C ASN A 4 16.43 -11.49 -9.46
N VAL A 5 15.21 -11.68 -8.92
CA VAL A 5 14.91 -11.33 -7.51
C VAL A 5 15.77 -12.13 -6.54
N TRP A 6 16.04 -13.43 -6.81
CA TRP A 6 16.92 -14.21 -5.94
C TRP A 6 18.33 -13.63 -5.90
N ASN A 7 18.92 -13.28 -7.05
CA ASN A 7 20.25 -12.68 -7.10
C ASN A 7 20.29 -11.32 -6.40
N LEU A 8 19.21 -10.52 -6.48
CA LEU A 8 19.09 -9.24 -5.79
C LEU A 8 19.27 -9.39 -4.27
N VAL A 9 18.65 -10.43 -3.67
CA VAL A 9 18.59 -10.61 -2.22
C VAL A 9 19.68 -11.55 -1.68
N SER A 10 20.09 -12.59 -2.41
CA SER A 10 21.03 -13.63 -1.94
C SER A 10 22.38 -13.06 -1.54
N ASN A 11 22.96 -12.18 -2.34
CA ASN A 11 24.21 -11.50 -2.03
C ASN A 11 24.14 -10.68 -0.72
N LYS A 12 22.94 -10.13 -0.42
CA LYS A 12 22.69 -9.36 0.79
C LYS A 12 22.52 -10.25 2.00
N LEU A 13 21.93 -11.43 1.84
CA LEU A 13 21.79 -12.44 2.89
C LEU A 13 23.15 -12.96 3.35
N ILE A 14 24.08 -13.18 2.41
CA ILE A 14 25.43 -13.71 2.70
C ILE A 14 26.35 -12.64 3.29
N SER A 15 26.28 -11.39 2.79
CA SER A 15 27.25 -10.33 3.12
C SER A 15 27.13 -9.71 4.51
N GLY A 16 26.09 -10.05 5.28
CA GLY A 16 25.87 -9.52 6.63
C GLY A 16 25.27 -10.53 7.58
N PRO A 17 25.96 -11.64 7.84
CA PRO A 17 25.36 -12.83 8.45
C PRO A 17 24.75 -12.57 9.84
N ASP A 18 25.36 -11.75 10.66
CA ASP A 18 24.96 -11.54 12.06
C ASP A 18 23.97 -10.38 12.26
N GLN A 19 23.72 -9.59 11.21
CA GLN A 19 22.75 -8.50 11.28
C GLN A 19 21.33 -9.05 11.43
N ALA A 20 20.50 -8.39 12.25
CA ALA A 20 19.09 -8.73 12.36
C ALA A 20 18.38 -8.45 11.04
N ALA A 21 17.72 -9.46 10.49
CA ALA A 21 16.84 -9.35 9.32
C ALA A 21 15.37 -9.13 9.75
N TRP A 22 14.97 -9.83 10.82
CA TRP A 22 13.63 -9.76 11.38
C TRP A 22 13.63 -9.61 12.89
N ILE A 23 12.73 -8.77 13.39
CA ILE A 23 12.30 -8.71 14.79
C ILE A 23 10.79 -8.93 14.83
N CYS A 24 10.34 -9.98 15.49
CA CYS A 24 8.93 -10.30 15.63
C CYS A 24 8.63 -10.89 17.01
N ARG A 25 7.37 -10.99 17.37
CA ARG A 25 6.95 -11.64 18.63
C ARG A 25 6.25 -12.96 18.33
N VAL A 26 6.66 -14.00 19.02
CA VAL A 26 6.06 -15.35 18.93
C VAL A 26 5.16 -15.62 20.13
N GLY A 27 4.52 -16.78 20.14
CA GLY A 27 3.60 -17.22 21.21
C GLY A 27 4.13 -16.91 22.62
N GLY A 28 3.25 -16.41 23.50
CA GLY A 28 3.62 -15.95 24.84
C GLY A 28 4.27 -14.55 24.89
N GLY A 29 4.34 -13.81 23.76
CA GLY A 29 4.87 -12.45 23.70
C GLY A 29 6.39 -12.33 23.73
N LYS A 30 7.12 -13.44 23.59
CA LYS A 30 8.59 -13.45 23.51
C LYS A 30 9.05 -12.83 22.20
N GLU A 31 10.06 -11.95 22.27
CA GLU A 31 10.73 -11.41 21.09
C GLU A 31 11.57 -12.49 20.42
N ARG A 32 11.46 -12.59 19.10
CA ARG A 32 12.30 -13.44 18.26
C ARG A 32 13.04 -12.54 17.27
N VAL A 33 14.35 -12.62 17.32
CA VAL A 33 15.25 -11.94 16.38
C VAL A 33 15.88 -12.99 15.48
N LEU A 34 15.79 -12.79 14.17
CA LEU A 34 16.41 -13.66 13.18
C LEU A 34 17.43 -12.86 12.39
N SER A 35 18.65 -13.41 12.29
CA SER A 35 19.72 -12.81 11.49
C SER A 35 19.55 -13.09 9.99
N TYR A 36 20.28 -12.35 9.17
CA TYR A 36 20.36 -12.58 7.73
C TYR A 36 20.84 -13.99 7.40
N SER A 37 21.82 -14.53 8.14
CA SER A 37 22.31 -15.90 7.95
C SER A 37 21.26 -16.96 8.32
N GLN A 38 20.47 -16.72 9.37
CA GLN A 38 19.38 -17.64 9.73
C GLN A 38 18.28 -17.67 8.66
N ILE A 39 17.91 -16.51 8.11
CA ILE A 39 16.98 -16.44 6.97
C ILE A 39 17.57 -17.18 5.78
N TYR A 40 18.85 -16.96 5.45
CA TYR A 40 19.50 -17.64 4.32
C TYR A 40 19.45 -19.16 4.45
N LYS A 41 19.85 -19.72 5.62
CA LYS A 41 19.80 -21.16 5.88
C LYS A 41 18.37 -21.71 5.76
N ALA A 42 17.38 -21.01 6.32
CA ALA A 42 15.99 -21.41 6.22
C ALA A 42 15.48 -21.43 4.76
N VAL A 43 15.93 -20.46 3.94
CA VAL A 43 15.63 -20.43 2.50
C VAL A 43 16.20 -21.65 1.78
N LEU A 44 17.46 -22.02 2.07
CA LEU A 44 18.08 -23.20 1.46
C LEU A 44 17.32 -24.48 1.81
N ASN A 45 17.00 -24.65 3.09
CA ASN A 45 16.27 -25.82 3.58
C ASN A 45 14.88 -25.95 2.94
N LEU A 46 14.12 -24.84 2.89
CA LEU A 46 12.80 -24.87 2.26
C LEU A 46 12.90 -25.10 0.74
N ALA A 47 13.87 -24.51 0.06
CA ALA A 47 14.07 -24.72 -1.38
C ALA A 47 14.41 -26.20 -1.68
N ALA A 48 15.26 -26.85 -0.85
CA ALA A 48 15.54 -28.28 -0.97
C ALA A 48 14.27 -29.13 -0.78
N SER A 49 13.48 -28.85 0.25
CA SER A 49 12.22 -29.54 0.52
C SER A 49 11.21 -29.38 -0.64
N LEU A 50 11.05 -28.16 -1.15
CA LEU A 50 10.16 -27.90 -2.29
C LEU A 50 10.61 -28.66 -3.56
N ARG A 51 11.93 -28.73 -3.80
CA ARG A 51 12.50 -29.49 -4.91
C ARG A 51 12.23 -30.98 -4.76
N GLN A 52 12.39 -31.56 -3.58
CA GLN A 52 12.06 -32.97 -3.29
C GLN A 52 10.59 -33.25 -3.54
N GLN A 53 9.69 -32.29 -3.33
CA GLN A 53 8.27 -32.37 -3.66
C GLN A 53 7.97 -32.10 -5.16
N GLY A 54 9.00 -32.00 -5.99
CA GLY A 54 8.89 -31.88 -7.43
C GLY A 54 8.61 -30.46 -7.92
N ILE A 55 8.87 -29.41 -7.12
CA ILE A 55 8.79 -28.02 -7.59
C ILE A 55 10.01 -27.71 -8.45
N THR A 56 9.74 -27.15 -9.62
CA THR A 56 10.74 -26.76 -10.64
C THR A 56 10.52 -25.33 -11.11
N ALA A 57 11.44 -24.81 -11.94
CA ALA A 57 11.30 -23.49 -12.53
C ALA A 57 9.98 -23.36 -13.34
N GLY A 58 9.29 -22.24 -13.16
CA GLY A 58 8.00 -21.96 -13.78
C GLY A 58 6.78 -22.58 -13.07
N ASP A 59 6.98 -23.48 -12.10
CA ASP A 59 5.87 -23.95 -11.27
C ASP A 59 5.32 -22.82 -10.38
N LYS A 60 4.02 -22.77 -10.21
CA LYS A 60 3.36 -21.79 -9.33
C LYS A 60 3.27 -22.33 -7.91
N VAL A 61 3.68 -21.53 -6.92
CA VAL A 61 3.62 -21.89 -5.50
C VAL A 61 2.89 -20.82 -4.74
N GLY A 62 1.80 -21.21 -4.07
CA GLY A 62 1.00 -20.33 -3.22
C GLY A 62 1.68 -20.08 -1.87
N VAL A 63 1.58 -18.84 -1.35
CA VAL A 63 1.99 -18.50 0.02
C VAL A 63 0.84 -17.81 0.72
N MET A 64 0.31 -18.45 1.77
CA MET A 64 -0.81 -17.97 2.58
C MET A 64 -0.39 -17.90 4.05
N ALA A 65 0.21 -16.79 4.44
CA ALA A 65 0.66 -16.53 5.80
C ALA A 65 0.59 -15.03 6.14
N PRO A 66 0.53 -14.65 7.42
CA PRO A 66 0.75 -13.26 7.82
C PRO A 66 2.17 -12.83 7.52
N ASN A 67 2.41 -11.51 7.51
CA ASN A 67 3.77 -10.98 7.38
C ASN A 67 4.66 -11.54 8.48
N GLY A 68 5.80 -12.08 8.09
CA GLY A 68 6.72 -12.68 9.03
C GLY A 68 7.94 -13.29 8.34
N PRO A 69 8.88 -13.81 9.14
CA PRO A 69 10.06 -14.50 8.60
C PRO A 69 9.67 -15.72 7.76
N GLU A 70 8.59 -16.45 8.12
CA GLU A 70 8.08 -17.61 7.39
C GLU A 70 7.68 -17.24 5.96
N TRP A 71 6.92 -16.16 5.81
CA TRP A 71 6.52 -15.64 4.50
C TRP A 71 7.73 -15.24 3.65
N THR A 72 8.71 -14.58 4.29
CA THR A 72 9.97 -14.16 3.64
C THR A 72 10.75 -15.36 3.12
N VAL A 73 10.92 -16.37 3.95
CA VAL A 73 11.65 -17.61 3.60
C VAL A 73 10.94 -18.32 2.45
N ALA A 74 9.60 -18.42 2.49
CA ALA A 74 8.81 -19.03 1.45
C ALA A 74 9.02 -18.32 0.08
N ALA A 75 8.89 -17.00 0.05
CA ALA A 75 9.06 -16.24 -1.18
C ALA A 75 10.48 -16.39 -1.78
N PHE A 76 11.51 -16.33 -0.93
CA PHE A 76 12.90 -16.43 -1.39
C PHE A 76 13.25 -17.86 -1.83
N ALA A 77 12.71 -18.90 -1.18
CA ALA A 77 12.88 -20.28 -1.59
C ALA A 77 12.23 -20.56 -2.96
N ILE A 78 11.03 -20.02 -3.19
CA ILE A 78 10.32 -20.08 -4.47
C ILE A 78 11.16 -19.44 -5.56
N TRP A 79 11.66 -18.22 -5.36
CA TRP A 79 12.49 -17.54 -6.36
C TRP A 79 13.87 -18.16 -6.56
N LYS A 80 14.45 -18.80 -5.53
CA LYS A 80 15.69 -19.59 -5.67
C LYS A 80 15.51 -20.75 -6.63
N LEU A 81 14.33 -21.39 -6.63
CA LEU A 81 14.00 -22.48 -7.55
C LEU A 81 13.58 -21.99 -8.95
N GLY A 82 13.44 -20.68 -9.17
CA GLY A 82 12.88 -20.13 -10.41
C GLY A 82 11.38 -20.37 -10.54
N ALA A 83 10.71 -20.71 -9.45
CA ALA A 83 9.27 -20.88 -9.39
C ALA A 83 8.56 -19.53 -9.24
N ILE A 84 7.26 -19.51 -9.51
CA ILE A 84 6.40 -18.32 -9.55
C ILE A 84 5.67 -18.20 -8.21
N LEU A 85 5.85 -17.07 -7.54
CA LEU A 85 5.18 -16.75 -6.29
C LEU A 85 3.71 -16.38 -6.54
N VAL A 86 2.78 -17.04 -5.84
CA VAL A 86 1.35 -16.68 -5.79
C VAL A 86 1.00 -16.23 -4.38
N PRO A 87 1.05 -14.93 -4.08
CA PRO A 87 0.74 -14.42 -2.75
C PRO A 87 -0.77 -14.49 -2.50
N ILE A 88 -1.19 -15.19 -1.45
CA ILE A 88 -2.58 -15.31 -1.02
C ILE A 88 -2.75 -14.55 0.30
N HIS A 89 -3.74 -13.65 0.35
CA HIS A 89 -3.96 -12.88 1.57
C HIS A 89 -4.64 -13.73 2.65
N SER A 90 -3.98 -13.91 3.78
CA SER A 90 -4.48 -14.77 4.89
C SER A 90 -5.76 -14.24 5.56
N GLY A 91 -6.12 -12.99 5.34
CA GLY A 91 -7.36 -12.37 5.83
C GLY A 91 -8.55 -12.50 4.88
N ASN A 92 -8.39 -13.09 3.71
CA ASN A 92 -9.49 -13.34 2.77
C ASN A 92 -10.47 -14.38 3.32
N SER A 93 -11.73 -14.33 2.87
CA SER A 93 -12.72 -15.38 3.10
C SER A 93 -12.32 -16.67 2.39
N ASP A 94 -12.89 -17.80 2.82
CA ASP A 94 -12.61 -19.10 2.19
C ASP A 94 -13.03 -19.13 0.72
N GLU A 95 -14.11 -18.43 0.35
CA GLU A 95 -14.57 -18.30 -1.04
C GLU A 95 -13.54 -17.54 -1.90
N GLU A 96 -13.06 -16.42 -1.42
CA GLU A 96 -12.04 -15.61 -2.12
C GLU A 96 -10.70 -16.36 -2.26
N ILE A 97 -10.31 -17.15 -1.25
CA ILE A 97 -9.12 -17.99 -1.31
C ILE A 97 -9.32 -19.06 -2.40
N ARG A 98 -10.49 -19.74 -2.42
CA ARG A 98 -10.82 -20.74 -3.45
C ARG A 98 -10.80 -20.14 -4.85
N GLU A 99 -11.41 -18.97 -5.04
CA GLU A 99 -11.39 -18.26 -6.32
C GLU A 99 -9.95 -17.94 -6.77
N GLN A 100 -9.12 -17.41 -5.87
CA GLN A 100 -7.74 -17.08 -6.18
C GLN A 100 -6.90 -18.30 -6.50
N VAL A 101 -7.03 -19.39 -5.72
CA VAL A 101 -6.34 -20.67 -5.95
C VAL A 101 -6.79 -21.29 -7.28
N SER A 102 -8.10 -21.33 -7.54
CA SER A 102 -8.63 -21.85 -8.81
C SER A 102 -8.13 -21.04 -10.01
N ALA A 103 -8.11 -19.71 -9.91
CA ALA A 103 -7.70 -18.83 -11.01
C ALA A 103 -6.18 -18.86 -11.28
N THR A 104 -5.36 -19.07 -10.25
CA THR A 104 -3.89 -19.14 -10.39
C THR A 104 -3.36 -20.55 -10.56
N ALA A 105 -4.09 -21.56 -10.08
CA ALA A 105 -3.75 -22.99 -10.09
C ALA A 105 -2.30 -23.24 -9.60
N PRO A 106 -1.96 -22.89 -8.34
CA PRO A 106 -0.66 -23.21 -7.79
C PRO A 106 -0.53 -24.72 -7.58
N LYS A 107 0.68 -25.26 -7.84
CA LYS A 107 0.97 -26.68 -7.67
C LYS A 107 0.91 -27.12 -6.21
N ILE A 108 1.34 -26.24 -5.30
CA ILE A 108 1.21 -26.37 -3.85
C ILE A 108 0.93 -25.01 -3.22
N VAL A 109 0.38 -25.01 -2.00
CA VAL A 109 0.19 -23.81 -1.17
C VAL A 109 0.90 -24.00 0.16
N LEU A 110 1.83 -23.12 0.45
CA LEU A 110 2.49 -23.01 1.75
C LEU A 110 1.60 -22.21 2.70
N SER A 111 1.15 -22.81 3.79
CA SER A 111 0.24 -22.16 4.73
C SER A 111 0.78 -22.20 6.15
N HIS A 112 0.50 -21.12 6.91
CA HIS A 112 0.75 -21.05 8.35
C HIS A 112 -0.59 -21.15 9.08
N GLN A 113 -0.87 -22.31 9.72
CA GLN A 113 -1.98 -22.56 10.65
C GLN A 113 -3.42 -22.68 10.09
N ARG A 114 -3.67 -22.54 8.78
CA ARG A 114 -5.03 -22.71 8.25
C ARG A 114 -5.05 -23.84 7.24
N ALA A 115 -5.68 -24.96 7.58
CA ALA A 115 -6.09 -25.95 6.59
C ALA A 115 -7.24 -25.34 5.77
N CYS A 116 -7.03 -25.07 4.49
CA CYS A 116 -8.14 -24.88 3.56
C CYS A 116 -8.68 -26.26 3.23
N THR A 117 -9.94 -26.50 3.47
CA THR A 117 -10.61 -27.81 3.31
C THR A 117 -10.62 -28.36 1.88
N ASP A 118 -10.20 -27.58 0.91
CA ASP A 118 -10.19 -27.94 -0.51
C ASP A 118 -8.79 -27.81 -1.19
N ILE A 119 -7.73 -27.65 -0.40
CA ILE A 119 -6.35 -27.70 -0.88
C ILE A 119 -5.78 -29.02 -0.34
N ASP A 120 -5.41 -29.93 -1.24
CA ASP A 120 -4.73 -31.17 -0.88
C ASP A 120 -3.48 -30.81 -0.06
N GLU A 121 -3.47 -31.15 1.23
CA GLU A 121 -2.42 -31.00 2.23
C GLU A 121 -1.57 -29.73 2.13
N PRO A 122 -1.95 -28.62 2.80
CA PRO A 122 -1.08 -27.43 2.89
C PRO A 122 0.20 -27.81 3.65
N ILE A 123 1.35 -27.54 3.04
CA ILE A 123 2.64 -27.76 3.68
C ILE A 123 2.84 -26.74 4.79
N SER A 124 3.04 -27.24 6.01
CA SER A 124 3.33 -26.40 7.17
C SER A 124 4.67 -25.70 7.01
N LEU A 125 4.69 -24.35 7.12
CA LEU A 125 5.91 -23.58 7.18
C LEU A 125 6.55 -23.73 8.56
N GLN A 126 7.42 -24.73 8.73
CA GLN A 126 8.24 -24.91 9.92
C GLN A 126 9.72 -24.68 9.62
N PHE A 127 10.45 -24.07 10.57
CA PHE A 127 11.87 -23.73 10.42
C PHE A 127 12.82 -24.85 10.86
N ASP A 128 12.32 -26.00 11.30
CA ASP A 128 13.05 -26.85 12.27
C ASP A 128 13.84 -28.01 11.65
N GLU A 129 13.81 -28.25 10.35
CA GLU A 129 14.60 -29.30 9.72
C GLU A 129 15.71 -28.75 8.85
N ILE A 130 16.96 -29.00 9.27
CA ILE A 130 18.16 -28.70 8.49
C ILE A 130 18.38 -29.86 7.53
N VAL A 131 18.20 -29.61 6.24
CA VAL A 131 18.63 -30.54 5.19
C VAL A 131 20.04 -30.10 4.74
N ASP A 132 21.00 -30.98 4.93
CA ASP A 132 22.40 -30.77 4.49
C ASP A 132 22.51 -31.11 3.00
N GLU A 133 21.99 -30.25 2.12
CA GLU A 133 22.15 -30.39 0.67
C GLU A 133 23.19 -29.40 0.12
N ASP A 134 23.94 -29.86 -0.87
CA ASP A 134 24.94 -29.04 -1.57
C ASP A 134 24.25 -27.85 -2.28
N GLU A 135 24.62 -26.67 -1.85
CA GLU A 135 24.09 -25.37 -2.31
C GLU A 135 24.18 -25.19 -3.84
N SER A 136 25.20 -25.79 -4.47
CA SER A 136 25.43 -25.69 -5.91
C SER A 136 24.40 -26.47 -6.75
N SER A 137 23.73 -27.46 -6.15
CA SER A 137 22.74 -28.32 -6.82
C SER A 137 21.38 -27.66 -7.03
N ILE A 138 21.09 -26.52 -6.38
CA ILE A 138 19.76 -25.88 -6.33
C ILE A 138 19.69 -24.59 -7.19
N LEU A 139 20.58 -24.41 -8.14
CA LEU A 139 20.54 -23.24 -9.02
C LEU A 139 19.61 -23.49 -10.20
N SER A 140 18.54 -22.69 -10.33
CA SER A 140 17.77 -22.59 -11.54
C SER A 140 18.24 -21.40 -12.38
N PRO A 141 18.50 -21.56 -13.69
CA PRO A 141 18.85 -20.46 -14.56
C PRO A 141 17.60 -19.62 -14.86
N THR A 142 17.28 -18.68 -13.95
CA THR A 142 16.13 -17.80 -14.09
C THR A 142 16.55 -16.49 -14.73
N SER A 143 15.87 -16.11 -15.82
CA SER A 143 16.05 -14.83 -16.49
C SER A 143 15.27 -13.72 -15.80
N GLY A 144 15.72 -12.48 -15.94
CA GLY A 144 14.95 -11.32 -15.51
C GLY A 144 13.57 -11.18 -16.19
N SER A 145 13.41 -11.74 -17.39
CA SER A 145 12.14 -11.74 -18.15
C SER A 145 11.14 -12.81 -17.68
N ASP A 146 11.57 -13.79 -16.90
CA ASP A 146 10.70 -14.86 -16.42
C ASP A 146 9.69 -14.34 -15.39
N GLU A 147 8.53 -14.98 -15.30
CA GLU A 147 7.52 -14.63 -14.30
C GLU A 147 8.06 -14.87 -12.88
N ALA A 148 7.95 -13.85 -12.04
CA ALA A 148 8.33 -13.91 -10.64
C ALA A 148 7.14 -14.00 -9.70
N ALA A 149 6.01 -13.35 -10.05
CA ALA A 149 4.83 -13.33 -9.20
C ALA A 149 3.54 -13.14 -9.98
N LEU A 150 2.45 -13.73 -9.47
CA LEU A 150 1.08 -13.55 -9.92
C LEU A 150 0.30 -12.85 -8.81
N ILE A 151 0.04 -11.55 -8.94
CA ILE A 151 -0.62 -10.77 -7.91
C ILE A 151 -2.09 -10.55 -8.26
N TYR A 152 -2.96 -10.97 -7.37
CA TYR A 152 -4.40 -10.79 -7.49
C TYR A 152 -4.81 -9.36 -7.15
N THR A 153 -5.62 -8.74 -8.00
CA THR A 153 -6.16 -7.40 -7.77
C THR A 153 -7.69 -7.41 -7.82
N SER A 154 -8.32 -6.66 -6.94
CA SER A 154 -9.79 -6.62 -6.82
C SER A 154 -10.52 -5.97 -8.00
N GLY A 155 -9.81 -5.50 -9.02
CA GLY A 155 -10.40 -4.83 -10.19
C GLY A 155 -11.41 -3.72 -9.82
N SER A 156 -11.28 -2.52 -10.35
CA SER A 156 -12.25 -1.43 -10.13
C SER A 156 -13.66 -1.73 -10.69
N THR A 157 -13.78 -2.76 -11.52
CA THR A 157 -15.02 -3.19 -12.20
C THR A 157 -15.69 -4.38 -11.52
N GLY A 158 -15.24 -4.79 -10.33
CA GLY A 158 -15.77 -5.94 -9.60
C GLY A 158 -15.23 -7.30 -10.06
N ASN A 159 -14.65 -7.42 -11.25
CA ASN A 159 -14.01 -8.65 -11.71
C ASN A 159 -12.51 -8.62 -11.33
N PRO A 160 -12.04 -9.58 -10.53
CA PRO A 160 -10.64 -9.65 -10.14
C PRO A 160 -9.74 -9.88 -11.36
N LYS A 161 -8.54 -9.31 -11.31
CA LYS A 161 -7.52 -9.49 -12.34
C LYS A 161 -6.25 -10.04 -11.70
N ILE A 162 -5.54 -10.90 -12.42
CA ILE A 162 -4.25 -11.43 -11.99
C ILE A 162 -3.16 -10.74 -12.82
N VAL A 163 -2.31 -9.97 -12.14
CA VAL A 163 -1.18 -9.26 -12.72
C VAL A 163 0.03 -10.17 -12.75
N ARG A 164 0.67 -10.30 -13.90
CA ARG A 164 1.88 -11.10 -14.12
C ARG A 164 3.10 -10.18 -14.02
N LEU A 165 3.94 -10.38 -13.02
CA LEU A 165 5.16 -9.60 -12.81
C LEU A 165 6.40 -10.46 -13.07
N SER A 166 7.35 -9.94 -13.85
CA SER A 166 8.64 -10.59 -14.06
C SER A 166 9.63 -10.25 -12.94
N HIS A 167 10.71 -11.02 -12.86
CA HIS A 167 11.83 -10.70 -11.99
C HIS A 167 12.38 -9.29 -12.27
N LYS A 168 12.51 -8.94 -13.55
CA LYS A 168 12.99 -7.61 -13.99
C LYS A 168 12.08 -6.49 -13.48
N ASN A 169 10.75 -6.69 -13.54
CA ASN A 169 9.79 -5.69 -13.05
C ASN A 169 10.02 -5.38 -11.56
N LEU A 170 10.12 -6.42 -10.72
CA LEU A 170 10.33 -6.27 -9.29
C LEU A 170 11.69 -5.66 -8.97
N VAL A 171 12.77 -6.16 -9.59
CA VAL A 171 14.14 -5.68 -9.38
C VAL A 171 14.29 -4.20 -9.78
N SER A 172 13.83 -3.84 -10.98
CA SER A 172 13.86 -2.46 -11.47
C SER A 172 13.13 -1.51 -10.53
N ASN A 173 11.97 -1.93 -10.03
CA ASN A 173 11.18 -1.13 -9.10
C ASN A 173 11.87 -0.92 -7.75
N VAL A 174 12.45 -1.98 -7.16
CA VAL A 174 13.22 -1.89 -5.90
C VAL A 174 14.40 -0.93 -6.06
N ILE A 175 15.18 -1.07 -7.13
CA ILE A 175 16.34 -0.21 -7.40
C ILE A 175 15.90 1.25 -7.58
N GLY A 176 14.87 1.50 -8.41
CA GLY A 176 14.35 2.84 -8.65
C GLY A 176 13.82 3.51 -7.38
N ALA A 177 13.03 2.78 -6.59
CA ALA A 177 12.47 3.30 -5.33
C ALA A 177 13.54 3.54 -4.25
N SER A 178 14.58 2.70 -4.19
CA SER A 178 15.65 2.81 -3.18
C SER A 178 16.38 4.15 -3.23
N LYS A 179 16.53 4.73 -4.41
CA LYS A 179 17.22 6.02 -4.61
C LYS A 179 16.46 7.21 -4.01
N PHE A 180 15.13 7.09 -3.90
CA PHE A 180 14.30 8.10 -3.23
C PHE A 180 14.18 7.87 -1.72
N ALA A 181 14.42 6.64 -1.27
CA ALA A 181 14.16 6.26 0.11
C ALA A 181 15.30 6.65 1.07
N ASP A 182 16.53 6.84 0.57
CA ASP A 182 17.73 7.13 1.38
C ASP A 182 17.93 6.13 2.53
N LEU A 183 17.62 4.85 2.27
CA LEU A 183 17.68 3.80 3.28
C LEU A 183 19.08 3.19 3.38
N THR A 184 19.41 2.81 4.60
CA THR A 184 20.66 2.15 4.93
C THR A 184 20.41 0.85 5.69
N ARG A 185 21.45 0.08 5.93
CA ARG A 185 21.39 -1.14 6.75
C ARG A 185 21.01 -0.89 8.22
N ASP A 186 21.14 0.34 8.70
CA ASP A 186 20.83 0.70 10.09
C ASP A 186 19.34 1.06 10.27
N ASP A 187 18.59 1.12 9.17
CA ASP A 187 17.16 1.42 9.20
C ASP A 187 16.34 0.22 9.68
N ARG A 188 15.21 0.54 10.31
CA ARG A 188 14.21 -0.43 10.76
C ARG A 188 12.87 -0.11 10.15
N ILE A 189 12.34 -1.05 9.38
CA ILE A 189 11.10 -0.90 8.61
C ILE A 189 9.97 -1.60 9.36
N LEU A 190 8.91 -0.86 9.67
CA LEU A 190 7.72 -1.46 10.26
C LEU A 190 6.89 -2.18 9.18
N SER A 191 6.69 -3.50 9.35
CA SER A 191 5.96 -4.35 8.41
C SER A 191 4.46 -4.30 8.70
N LEU A 192 3.75 -3.38 8.05
CA LEU A 192 2.30 -3.21 8.20
C LEU A 192 1.52 -3.68 6.97
N LEU A 193 2.05 -3.40 5.78
CA LEU A 193 1.38 -3.73 4.54
C LEU A 193 1.52 -5.22 4.23
N PRO A 194 0.43 -5.93 3.91
CA PRO A 194 0.51 -7.36 3.58
C PRO A 194 1.46 -7.61 2.41
N PHE A 195 2.33 -8.61 2.52
CA PHE A 195 3.23 -9.01 1.43
C PHE A 195 2.48 -9.64 0.26
N SER A 196 1.23 -10.00 0.44
CA SER A 196 0.32 -10.37 -0.65
C SER A 196 -0.03 -9.24 -1.60
N HIS A 197 0.31 -7.99 -1.25
CA HIS A 197 0.12 -6.82 -2.10
C HIS A 197 1.45 -6.29 -2.63
N ALA A 198 1.46 -5.78 -3.86
CA ALA A 198 2.66 -5.28 -4.51
C ALA A 198 3.45 -4.26 -3.66
N MET A 199 2.75 -3.33 -2.96
CA MET A 199 3.41 -2.33 -2.11
C MET A 199 4.06 -2.96 -0.87
N GLY A 200 3.45 -3.96 -0.25
CA GLY A 200 4.05 -4.72 0.84
C GLY A 200 5.22 -5.57 0.38
N LEU A 201 5.04 -6.27 -0.74
CA LEU A 201 6.05 -7.13 -1.34
C LEU A 201 7.30 -6.34 -1.74
N THR A 202 7.14 -5.30 -2.52
CA THR A 202 8.28 -4.54 -3.08
C THR A 202 8.77 -3.47 -2.10
N GLY A 203 7.86 -2.65 -1.55
CA GLY A 203 8.21 -1.51 -0.72
C GLY A 203 8.67 -1.88 0.69
N ASN A 204 8.13 -2.95 1.28
CA ASN A 204 8.57 -3.39 2.60
C ASN A 204 9.57 -4.55 2.50
N LEU A 205 9.18 -5.69 1.92
CA LEU A 205 10.01 -6.88 1.94
C LEU A 205 11.26 -6.73 1.06
N LEU A 206 11.10 -6.59 -0.26
CA LEU A 206 12.26 -6.59 -1.17
C LEU A 206 13.18 -5.39 -0.95
N LEU A 207 12.62 -4.20 -0.73
CA LEU A 207 13.42 -3.00 -0.45
C LEU A 207 14.24 -3.16 0.83
N CYS A 208 13.65 -3.73 1.91
CA CYS A 208 14.37 -4.01 3.15
C CYS A 208 15.59 -4.90 2.92
N PHE A 209 15.38 -6.04 2.26
CA PHE A 209 16.46 -6.98 2.00
C PHE A 209 17.51 -6.45 1.01
N TYR A 210 17.10 -5.63 0.05
CA TYR A 210 18.02 -4.96 -0.88
C TYR A 210 19.00 -4.03 -0.17
N VAL A 211 18.50 -3.19 0.77
CA VAL A 211 19.33 -2.25 1.52
C VAL A 211 19.94 -2.86 2.80
N ARG A 212 19.58 -4.11 3.12
CA ARG A 212 19.98 -4.82 4.35
C ARG A 212 19.48 -4.18 5.64
N ALA A 213 18.32 -3.56 5.63
CA ALA A 213 17.65 -3.05 6.82
C ALA A 213 17.03 -4.19 7.67
N THR A 214 16.39 -3.84 8.78
CA THR A 214 15.69 -4.80 9.64
C THR A 214 14.17 -4.64 9.49
N LEU A 215 13.45 -5.73 9.20
CA LEU A 215 11.98 -5.75 9.28
C LEU A 215 11.52 -5.97 10.71
N VAL A 216 10.50 -5.23 11.13
CA VAL A 216 9.90 -5.35 12.45
C VAL A 216 8.40 -5.59 12.30
N ALA A 217 7.90 -6.69 12.86
CA ALA A 217 6.46 -6.96 12.91
C ALA A 217 5.87 -6.51 14.25
N PRO A 218 4.79 -5.69 14.26
CA PRO A 218 4.07 -5.42 15.49
C PRO A 218 3.36 -6.69 15.99
N LYS A 219 3.05 -6.75 17.29
CA LYS A 219 2.32 -7.89 17.87
C LYS A 219 0.91 -8.06 17.26
N ALA A 220 0.28 -6.95 16.93
CA ALA A 220 -1.01 -6.88 16.26
C ALA A 220 -1.11 -5.56 15.49
N LEU A 221 -2.03 -5.49 14.51
CA LEU A 221 -2.28 -4.28 13.72
C LEU A 221 -3.17 -3.25 14.46
N ALA A 222 -3.23 -3.33 15.78
CA ALA A 222 -3.92 -2.35 16.62
C ALA A 222 -3.02 -1.11 16.86
N ALA A 223 -3.63 0.07 16.89
CA ALA A 223 -2.90 1.35 17.00
C ALA A 223 -1.90 1.39 18.16
N LEU A 224 -2.27 0.84 19.33
CA LEU A 224 -1.40 0.79 20.51
C LEU A 224 -0.15 -0.08 20.27
N GLU A 225 -0.33 -1.25 19.65
CA GLU A 225 0.78 -2.19 19.38
C GLU A 225 1.69 -1.66 18.26
N ILE A 226 1.13 -0.96 17.27
CA ILE A 226 1.91 -0.26 16.25
C ILE A 226 2.80 0.81 16.90
N MET A 227 2.23 1.66 17.76
CA MET A 227 2.98 2.72 18.45
C MET A 227 4.06 2.15 19.37
N ARG A 228 3.76 1.06 20.10
CA ARG A 228 4.75 0.35 20.93
C ARG A 228 5.89 -0.21 20.08
N ALA A 229 5.57 -0.90 18.98
CA ALA A 229 6.59 -1.44 18.08
C ALA A 229 7.50 -0.34 17.52
N MET A 230 6.92 0.84 17.19
CA MET A 230 7.70 1.99 16.72
C MET A 230 8.66 2.52 17.78
N GLU A 231 8.19 2.71 19.02
CA GLU A 231 9.00 3.25 20.11
C GLU A 231 10.08 2.25 20.57
N GLU A 232 9.68 0.99 20.88
CA GLU A 232 10.57 -0.05 21.41
C GLU A 232 11.66 -0.45 20.42
N ASN A 233 11.34 -0.49 19.12
CA ASN A 233 12.27 -0.93 18.08
C ASN A 233 12.90 0.24 17.32
N GLN A 234 12.69 1.49 17.73
CA GLN A 234 13.28 2.65 17.08
C GLN A 234 13.05 2.66 15.55
N ILE A 235 11.79 2.47 15.14
CA ILE A 235 11.41 2.42 13.73
C ILE A 235 11.80 3.72 13.04
N SER A 236 12.50 3.60 11.91
CA SER A 236 12.90 4.74 11.08
C SER A 236 12.09 4.86 9.79
N VAL A 237 11.51 3.75 9.33
CA VAL A 237 10.80 3.67 8.06
C VAL A 237 9.37 3.19 8.27
N LEU A 238 8.41 3.96 7.73
CA LEU A 238 6.99 3.65 7.76
C LEU A 238 6.38 3.82 6.37
N ILE A 239 6.01 2.72 5.73
CA ILE A 239 5.27 2.72 4.46
C ILE A 239 3.85 2.22 4.76
N ALA A 240 2.85 3.08 4.53
CA ALA A 240 1.47 2.77 4.91
C ALA A 240 0.45 3.49 4.02
N VAL A 241 -0.83 3.17 4.22
CA VAL A 241 -1.95 3.85 3.55
C VAL A 241 -2.30 5.17 4.25
N PRO A 242 -2.91 6.15 3.55
CA PRO A 242 -3.27 7.46 4.11
C PRO A 242 -4.09 7.39 5.41
N ARG A 243 -4.99 6.42 5.53
CA ARG A 243 -5.83 6.22 6.71
C ARG A 243 -5.02 6.04 7.99
N LEU A 244 -3.88 5.35 7.95
CA LEU A 244 -3.01 5.21 9.12
C LEU A 244 -2.48 6.57 9.58
N PHE A 245 -1.99 7.38 8.65
CA PHE A 245 -1.47 8.72 8.96
C PHE A 245 -2.55 9.65 9.47
N ARG A 246 -3.76 9.60 8.90
CA ARG A 246 -4.93 10.31 9.42
C ARG A 246 -5.24 9.93 10.87
N ASN A 247 -5.28 8.64 11.17
CA ASN A 247 -5.55 8.15 12.52
C ASN A 247 -4.46 8.58 13.53
N ILE A 248 -3.20 8.56 13.10
CA ILE A 248 -2.09 9.09 13.93
C ILE A 248 -2.28 10.58 14.18
N MET A 249 -2.62 11.37 13.17
CA MET A 249 -2.88 12.81 13.28
C MET A 249 -4.00 13.09 14.28
N LEU A 250 -5.17 12.47 14.10
CA LEU A 250 -6.33 12.63 14.98
C LEU A 250 -6.02 12.22 16.44
N GLY A 251 -5.29 11.11 16.61
CA GLY A 251 -4.85 10.67 17.95
C GLY A 251 -3.89 11.64 18.62
N LEU A 252 -3.00 12.30 17.86
CA LEU A 252 -2.13 13.34 18.39
C LEU A 252 -2.91 14.61 18.72
N GLU A 253 -3.84 15.05 17.89
CA GLU A 253 -4.68 16.21 18.12
C GLU A 253 -5.54 16.04 19.37
N LYS A 254 -6.17 14.88 19.55
CA LYS A 254 -6.93 14.56 20.76
C LYS A 254 -6.06 14.64 22.00
N LYS A 255 -4.88 14.00 22.01
CA LYS A 255 -3.94 14.07 23.13
C LYS A 255 -3.45 15.49 23.40
N LEU A 256 -3.29 16.29 22.35
CA LEU A 256 -2.91 17.69 22.48
C LEU A 256 -4.03 18.53 23.07
N ALA A 257 -5.28 18.31 22.67
CA ALA A 257 -6.45 18.98 23.23
C ALA A 257 -6.60 18.72 24.74
N ASP A 258 -6.31 17.49 25.18
CA ASP A 258 -6.36 17.07 26.59
C ASP A 258 -5.09 17.47 27.39
N SER A 259 -4.10 18.11 26.73
CA SER A 259 -2.82 18.45 27.35
C SER A 259 -2.81 19.85 27.99
N SER A 260 -1.74 20.13 28.73
CA SER A 260 -1.55 21.45 29.35
C SER A 260 -1.47 22.57 28.31
N PRO A 261 -1.91 23.80 28.65
CA PRO A 261 -1.78 24.97 27.78
C PRO A 261 -0.32 25.22 27.31
N PHE A 262 0.65 24.87 28.16
CA PHE A 262 2.07 24.98 27.83
C PHE A 262 2.46 24.07 26.67
N LEU A 263 2.03 22.80 26.69
CA LEU A 263 2.33 21.86 25.62
C LEU A 263 1.63 22.25 24.30
N ARG A 264 0.39 22.77 24.40
CA ARG A 264 -0.33 23.32 23.22
C ARG A 264 0.43 24.51 22.62
N GLY A 265 0.87 25.43 23.44
CA GLY A 265 1.69 26.57 23.03
C GLY A 265 3.03 26.15 22.40
N TYR A 266 3.68 25.13 22.96
CA TYR A 266 4.91 24.55 22.40
C TYR A 266 4.70 23.94 20.99
N VAL A 267 3.66 23.15 20.80
CA VAL A 267 3.35 22.56 19.48
C VAL A 267 2.95 23.65 18.47
N TYR A 268 2.23 24.70 18.90
CA TYR A 268 1.95 25.85 18.04
C TYR A 268 3.23 26.57 17.63
N LEU A 269 4.15 26.80 18.57
CA LEU A 269 5.45 27.41 18.29
C LEU A 269 6.27 26.58 17.29
N LEU A 270 6.25 25.24 17.44
CA LEU A 270 6.93 24.35 16.49
C LEU A 270 6.45 24.58 15.05
N LYS A 271 5.16 24.81 14.84
CA LYS A 271 4.59 24.99 13.49
C LYS A 271 5.06 26.27 12.79
N VAL A 272 5.50 27.29 13.53
CA VAL A 272 5.98 28.58 13.00
C VAL A 272 7.52 28.66 12.90
N LEU A 273 8.25 27.74 13.53
CA LEU A 273 9.72 27.71 13.44
C LEU A 273 10.20 27.30 12.04
N PRO A 274 11.37 27.76 11.61
CA PRO A 274 12.04 27.25 10.41
C PRO A 274 12.23 25.73 10.47
N LEU A 275 12.13 25.05 9.33
CA LEU A 275 12.11 23.58 9.24
C LEU A 275 13.35 22.92 9.89
N PHE A 276 14.55 23.52 9.72
CA PHE A 276 15.78 22.99 10.29
C PHE A 276 15.77 23.01 11.83
N ILE A 277 15.18 24.03 12.46
CA ILE A 277 14.98 24.11 13.92
C ILE A 277 13.90 23.11 14.35
N ARG A 278 12.80 23.06 13.61
CA ARG A 278 11.64 22.20 13.88
C ARG A 278 12.02 20.72 13.97
N LYS A 279 12.89 20.26 13.07
CA LYS A 279 13.41 18.88 13.09
C LYS A 279 14.10 18.50 14.41
N HIS A 280 14.81 19.44 15.02
CA HIS A 280 15.54 19.20 16.27
C HIS A 280 14.70 19.50 17.52
N ALA A 281 13.87 20.53 17.47
CA ALA A 281 13.01 20.91 18.59
C ALA A 281 11.92 19.84 18.87
N ASN A 282 11.53 19.02 17.89
CA ASN A 282 10.46 18.04 18.02
C ASN A 282 10.89 16.67 18.60
N LEU A 283 12.02 16.60 19.27
CA LEU A 283 12.55 15.35 19.84
C LEU A 283 11.56 14.56 20.72
N PRO A 284 10.73 15.17 21.61
CA PRO A 284 9.78 14.42 22.42
C PRO A 284 8.70 13.68 21.62
N ILE A 285 8.19 14.30 20.54
CA ILE A 285 7.20 13.69 19.66
C ILE A 285 7.87 12.60 18.81
N ARG A 286 9.02 12.90 18.23
CA ARG A 286 9.79 11.96 17.43
C ARG A 286 10.15 10.70 18.22
N LYS A 287 10.54 10.84 19.50
CA LYS A 287 10.89 9.70 20.36
C LYS A 287 9.76 8.68 20.50
N LYS A 288 8.50 9.14 20.54
CA LYS A 288 7.32 8.27 20.58
C LYS A 288 7.10 7.46 19.29
N PHE A 289 7.69 7.91 18.20
CA PHE A 289 7.67 7.22 16.91
C PHE A 289 8.97 6.50 16.58
N GLY A 290 9.82 6.22 17.58
CA GLY A 290 11.11 5.54 17.38
C GLY A 290 12.32 6.45 17.31
N GLY A 291 12.13 7.78 17.26
CA GLY A 291 13.22 8.78 17.31
C GLY A 291 13.85 9.09 15.96
N ASN A 292 14.22 8.10 15.19
CA ASN A 292 14.86 8.25 13.87
C ASN A 292 13.83 8.12 12.75
N LEU A 293 13.07 9.20 12.47
CA LEU A 293 12.05 9.21 11.43
C LEU A 293 12.67 9.55 10.07
N ASN A 294 13.27 8.56 9.42
CA ASN A 294 13.99 8.75 8.17
C ASN A 294 13.04 8.79 6.96
N CYS A 295 12.21 7.76 6.80
CA CYS A 295 11.41 7.59 5.60
C CYS A 295 9.96 7.21 5.92
N TRP A 296 9.05 8.19 5.86
CA TRP A 296 7.62 7.96 5.96
C TRP A 296 6.97 8.17 4.61
N VAL A 297 6.32 7.13 4.07
CA VAL A 297 5.70 7.15 2.74
C VAL A 297 4.25 6.71 2.83
N SER A 298 3.36 7.54 2.32
CA SER A 298 1.95 7.21 2.11
C SER A 298 1.73 6.78 0.66
N GLY A 299 1.10 5.61 0.46
CA GLY A 299 0.79 5.07 -0.87
C GLY A 299 -0.52 4.30 -0.90
N GLY A 300 -0.88 3.80 -2.09
CA GLY A 300 -2.09 2.98 -2.31
C GLY A 300 -3.38 3.76 -2.54
N SER A 301 -3.48 4.99 -2.07
CA SER A 301 -4.52 5.96 -2.40
C SER A 301 -4.01 7.39 -2.19
N ARG A 302 -4.79 8.38 -2.62
CA ARG A 302 -4.41 9.78 -2.49
C ARG A 302 -4.33 10.20 -1.02
N LEU A 303 -3.27 10.95 -0.67
CA LEU A 303 -3.07 11.54 0.66
C LEU A 303 -3.69 12.93 0.70
N ASP A 304 -4.48 13.24 1.73
CA ASP A 304 -4.93 14.61 1.97
C ASP A 304 -3.71 15.52 2.23
N PRO A 305 -3.55 16.61 1.46
CA PRO A 305 -2.49 17.60 1.68
C PRO A 305 -2.45 18.18 3.10
N GLU A 306 -3.60 18.22 3.81
CA GLU A 306 -3.67 18.67 5.21
C GLU A 306 -2.91 17.72 6.14
N ILE A 307 -3.03 16.42 5.94
CA ILE A 307 -2.28 15.41 6.72
C ILE A 307 -0.78 15.62 6.50
N LYS A 308 -0.36 15.78 5.25
CA LYS A 308 1.05 16.06 4.93
C LYS A 308 1.51 17.37 5.60
N ARG A 309 0.72 18.43 5.51
CA ARG A 309 1.01 19.74 6.13
C ARG A 309 1.12 19.64 7.66
N TYR A 310 0.25 18.83 8.27
CA TYR A 310 0.29 18.58 9.71
C TYR A 310 1.63 17.94 10.13
N PHE A 311 2.05 16.85 9.50
CA PHE A 311 3.31 16.19 9.83
C PHE A 311 4.53 17.06 9.49
N LEU A 312 4.50 17.79 8.40
CA LEU A 312 5.55 18.76 8.07
C LEU A 312 5.61 19.88 9.14
N GLY A 313 4.45 20.32 9.65
CA GLY A 313 4.35 21.23 10.80
C GLY A 313 5.03 20.70 12.05
N LEU A 314 5.07 19.39 12.24
CA LEU A 314 5.81 18.72 13.31
C LEU A 314 7.28 18.41 12.95
N GLY A 315 7.78 18.83 11.79
CA GLY A 315 9.15 18.50 11.32
C GLY A 315 9.32 17.05 10.89
N ILE A 316 8.23 16.35 10.58
CA ILE A 316 8.23 14.98 10.06
C ILE A 316 7.96 15.01 8.56
N SER A 317 8.86 14.43 7.76
CA SER A 317 8.71 14.34 6.31
C SER A 317 7.80 13.17 5.94
N LEU A 318 6.50 13.44 5.79
CA LEU A 318 5.57 12.49 5.20
C LEU A 318 5.56 12.71 3.67
N ARG A 319 5.96 11.70 2.92
CA ARG A 319 6.03 11.68 1.46
C ARG A 319 4.86 10.92 0.88
N GLN A 320 4.43 11.27 -0.31
CA GLN A 320 3.47 10.49 -1.08
C GLN A 320 4.19 9.70 -2.16
N GLY A 321 3.79 8.44 -2.35
CA GLY A 321 4.19 7.59 -3.47
C GLY A 321 2.97 7.24 -4.33
N TYR A 322 3.19 7.11 -5.63
CA TYR A 322 2.20 6.71 -6.62
C TYR A 322 2.63 5.46 -7.35
N GLY A 323 1.65 4.64 -7.65
CA GLY A 323 1.78 3.47 -8.50
C GLY A 323 0.64 2.47 -8.35
N LEU A 324 0.72 1.40 -9.12
CA LEU A 324 -0.28 0.36 -9.24
C LEU A 324 0.39 -1.02 -9.13
N THR A 325 -0.37 -2.06 -8.92
CA THR A 325 0.15 -3.43 -8.97
C THR A 325 0.81 -3.71 -10.31
N GLU A 326 0.23 -3.20 -11.39
CA GLU A 326 0.69 -3.28 -12.78
C GLU A 326 2.03 -2.57 -13.02
N THR A 327 2.50 -1.75 -12.07
CA THR A 327 3.77 -1.02 -12.15
C THR A 327 4.79 -1.43 -11.08
N SER A 328 4.57 -2.53 -10.34
CA SER A 328 5.51 -3.28 -9.46
C SER A 328 5.98 -2.64 -8.14
N PRO A 329 5.34 -1.77 -7.39
CA PRO A 329 4.22 -0.91 -7.71
C PRO A 329 4.61 0.54 -8.04
N ALA A 330 5.82 1.01 -7.63
CA ALA A 330 6.16 2.42 -7.63
C ALA A 330 6.36 2.99 -9.04
N VAL A 331 5.85 4.20 -9.25
CA VAL A 331 6.04 5.02 -10.46
C VAL A 331 6.67 6.36 -10.11
N ALA A 332 6.15 6.99 -9.06
CA ALA A 332 6.65 8.29 -8.61
C ALA A 332 6.66 8.35 -7.07
N ILE A 333 7.63 9.06 -6.53
CA ILE A 333 7.80 9.25 -5.09
C ILE A 333 8.23 10.70 -4.85
N GLN A 334 7.65 11.34 -3.84
CA GLN A 334 8.08 12.67 -3.40
C GLN A 334 9.47 12.63 -2.76
N SER A 335 10.24 13.68 -3.00
CA SER A 335 11.51 13.88 -2.31
C SER A 335 11.31 14.21 -0.83
N HIS A 336 12.41 14.16 -0.07
CA HIS A 336 12.38 14.48 1.35
C HIS A 336 12.04 15.97 1.57
N PHE A 337 11.02 16.24 2.41
CA PHE A 337 10.48 17.58 2.62
C PHE A 337 10.01 18.32 1.34
N ASP A 338 9.47 17.58 0.39
CA ASP A 338 8.94 18.14 -0.85
C ASP A 338 7.89 19.25 -0.56
N PRO A 339 8.06 20.47 -1.11
CA PRO A 339 7.16 21.57 -0.85
C PRO A 339 5.81 21.46 -1.58
N VAL A 340 5.73 20.63 -2.62
CA VAL A 340 4.49 20.44 -3.39
C VAL A 340 3.57 19.48 -2.64
N MET A 341 2.51 20.03 -2.05
CA MET A 341 1.68 19.29 -1.10
C MET A 341 0.81 18.21 -1.73
N ASP A 342 0.28 18.45 -2.90
CA ASP A 342 -0.68 17.61 -3.62
C ASP A 342 -0.07 16.80 -4.77
N SER A 343 1.24 16.88 -4.96
CA SER A 343 1.98 16.04 -5.91
C SER A 343 2.24 14.64 -5.35
N VAL A 344 2.41 13.67 -6.24
CA VAL A 344 2.93 12.34 -5.91
C VAL A 344 4.44 12.23 -6.13
N GLY A 345 5.09 13.36 -6.44
CA GLY A 345 6.53 13.46 -6.64
C GLY A 345 6.97 13.25 -8.08
N LYS A 346 8.24 12.87 -8.21
CA LYS A 346 8.91 12.64 -9.49
C LYS A 346 8.99 11.17 -9.82
N VAL A 347 9.10 10.91 -11.13
CA VAL A 347 9.22 9.55 -11.67
C VAL A 347 10.48 8.88 -11.16
N ILE A 348 10.37 7.59 -10.76
CA ILE A 348 11.54 6.78 -10.41
C ILE A 348 12.39 6.46 -11.63
N GLU A 349 13.63 6.04 -11.43
CA GLU A 349 14.48 5.60 -12.54
C GLU A 349 13.92 4.38 -13.26
N ASN A 350 14.29 4.24 -14.54
CA ASN A 350 13.83 3.18 -15.44
C ASN A 350 12.31 3.21 -15.72
N CYS A 351 11.68 4.35 -15.49
CA CYS A 351 10.27 4.58 -15.76
C CYS A 351 10.09 5.92 -16.48
N GLU A 352 9.22 5.96 -17.47
CA GLU A 352 8.83 7.14 -18.21
C GLU A 352 7.33 7.38 -18.01
N VAL A 353 6.92 8.63 -17.89
CA VAL A 353 5.51 9.01 -17.73
C VAL A 353 5.17 10.10 -18.73
N LYS A 354 4.01 9.99 -19.37
CA LYS A 354 3.42 11.06 -20.19
C LYS A 354 1.96 11.27 -19.84
N VAL A 355 1.46 12.44 -20.19
CA VAL A 355 0.02 12.76 -20.17
C VAL A 355 -0.51 12.56 -21.58
N ASP A 356 -1.49 11.68 -21.75
CA ASP A 356 -2.11 11.43 -23.05
C ASP A 356 -3.33 12.34 -23.25
N CYS A 357 -3.42 12.96 -24.42
CA CYS A 357 -4.51 13.88 -24.80
C CYS A 357 -4.83 14.94 -23.72
N PRO A 358 -3.85 15.76 -23.28
CA PRO A 358 -4.08 16.75 -22.23
C PRO A 358 -5.14 17.79 -22.65
N ASP A 359 -5.98 18.16 -21.68
CA ASP A 359 -6.92 19.27 -21.78
C ASP A 359 -6.22 20.66 -21.68
N GLU A 360 -7.02 21.74 -21.64
CA GLU A 360 -6.49 23.12 -21.54
C GLU A 360 -5.68 23.35 -20.26
N ASP A 361 -5.95 22.61 -19.18
CA ASP A 361 -5.25 22.68 -17.89
C ASP A 361 -4.01 21.76 -17.87
N GLY A 362 -3.74 21.03 -18.94
CA GLY A 362 -2.66 20.07 -19.06
C GLY A 362 -2.93 18.73 -18.37
N SER A 363 -4.18 18.48 -17.96
CA SER A 363 -4.61 17.22 -17.36
C SER A 363 -5.07 16.24 -18.43
N GLY A 364 -4.67 14.98 -18.29
CA GLY A 364 -5.07 13.89 -19.19
C GLY A 364 -4.76 12.55 -18.56
N GLU A 365 -4.96 11.47 -19.30
CA GLU A 365 -4.65 10.14 -18.79
C GLU A 365 -3.13 9.96 -18.64
N ILE A 366 -2.72 9.47 -17.47
CA ILE A 366 -1.31 9.16 -17.19
C ILE A 366 -0.98 7.83 -17.86
N TRP A 367 -0.02 7.83 -18.76
CA TRP A 367 0.53 6.62 -19.39
C TRP A 367 1.97 6.42 -18.94
N ILE A 368 2.32 5.14 -18.70
CA ILE A 368 3.61 4.76 -18.12
C ILE A 368 4.30 3.74 -19.01
N LYS A 369 5.62 3.91 -19.17
CA LYS A 369 6.49 2.96 -19.84
C LYS A 369 7.72 2.73 -18.98
N GLY A 370 8.23 1.49 -18.92
CA GLY A 370 9.46 1.17 -18.18
C GLY A 370 9.62 -0.28 -17.83
N ASP A 371 10.76 -0.59 -17.25
CA ASP A 371 11.12 -1.94 -16.81
C ASP A 371 10.28 -2.45 -15.63
N ASN A 372 9.55 -1.56 -14.96
CA ASN A 372 8.63 -1.85 -13.87
C ASN A 372 7.22 -2.24 -14.33
N ILE A 373 6.91 -2.17 -15.64
CA ILE A 373 5.59 -2.48 -16.17
C ILE A 373 5.39 -4.00 -16.28
N MET A 374 4.24 -4.47 -15.83
CA MET A 374 3.84 -5.88 -15.85
C MET A 374 4.00 -6.54 -17.22
N LEU A 375 4.13 -7.86 -17.24
CA LEU A 375 4.05 -8.66 -18.48
C LEU A 375 2.63 -8.65 -19.10
N GLY A 376 1.64 -8.28 -18.33
CA GLY A 376 0.23 -8.25 -18.68
C GLY A 376 -0.62 -8.93 -17.60
N TYR A 377 -1.90 -9.04 -17.86
CA TYR A 377 -2.79 -9.87 -17.05
C TYR A 377 -2.76 -11.33 -17.57
N THR A 378 -3.23 -12.27 -16.76
CA THR A 378 -3.48 -13.65 -17.24
C THR A 378 -4.52 -13.68 -18.35
N SER A 379 -5.44 -12.73 -18.40
CA SER A 379 -6.36 -12.50 -19.51
C SER A 379 -5.73 -11.59 -20.57
N GLU A 380 -5.50 -12.14 -21.77
CA GLU A 380 -4.96 -11.38 -22.89
C GLU A 380 -5.90 -10.24 -23.33
N LYS A 381 -7.22 -10.45 -23.21
CA LYS A 381 -8.23 -9.41 -23.49
C LYS A 381 -7.98 -8.16 -22.62
N TYR A 382 -7.85 -8.33 -21.31
CA TYR A 382 -7.62 -7.22 -20.41
C TYR A 382 -6.25 -6.55 -20.63
N THR A 383 -5.25 -7.35 -21.03
CA THR A 383 -3.92 -6.81 -21.38
C THR A 383 -4.02 -5.86 -22.59
N LYS A 384 -4.70 -6.30 -23.67
CA LYS A 384 -4.89 -5.47 -24.88
C LYS A 384 -5.66 -4.17 -24.64
N GLU A 385 -6.57 -4.16 -23.66
CA GLU A 385 -7.33 -2.95 -23.30
C GLU A 385 -6.45 -1.85 -22.69
N VAL A 386 -5.41 -2.23 -21.94
CA VAL A 386 -4.58 -1.30 -21.16
C VAL A 386 -3.20 -1.06 -21.75
N MET A 387 -2.74 -1.86 -22.70
CA MET A 387 -1.45 -1.68 -23.35
C MET A 387 -1.61 -1.02 -24.72
N ASN A 388 -0.74 -0.03 -25.00
CA ASN A 388 -0.59 0.59 -26.32
C ASN A 388 0.90 0.61 -26.71
N GLY A 389 1.34 -0.43 -27.40
CA GLY A 389 2.76 -0.70 -27.59
C GLY A 389 3.44 -0.96 -26.25
N GLU A 390 4.46 -0.19 -25.93
CA GLU A 390 5.19 -0.26 -24.65
C GLU A 390 4.55 0.59 -23.54
N TRP A 391 3.48 1.35 -23.84
CA TRP A 391 2.81 2.23 -22.88
C TRP A 391 1.65 1.54 -22.19
N PHE A 392 1.66 1.58 -20.88
CA PHE A 392 0.57 1.14 -20.02
C PHE A 392 -0.35 2.32 -19.70
N LYS A 393 -1.64 2.17 -19.99
CA LYS A 393 -2.72 3.12 -19.69
C LYS A 393 -3.19 2.87 -18.25
N THR A 394 -2.97 3.84 -17.37
CA THR A 394 -3.23 3.64 -15.94
C THR A 394 -4.71 3.78 -15.57
N GLY A 395 -5.46 4.51 -16.38
CA GLY A 395 -6.80 4.98 -16.03
C GLY A 395 -6.80 6.08 -14.97
N ASP A 396 -5.65 6.56 -14.54
CA ASP A 396 -5.52 7.71 -13.63
C ASP A 396 -5.40 9.00 -14.46
N ILE A 397 -6.08 10.06 -14.05
CA ILE A 397 -6.01 11.39 -14.65
C ILE A 397 -5.07 12.26 -13.81
N GLY A 398 -4.22 13.02 -14.50
CA GLY A 398 -3.27 13.90 -13.84
C GLY A 398 -2.53 14.80 -14.81
N ARG A 399 -1.59 15.57 -14.26
CA ARG A 399 -0.73 16.50 -14.99
C ARG A 399 0.70 16.42 -14.48
N ILE A 400 1.64 16.86 -15.31
CA ILE A 400 3.06 16.95 -14.98
C ILE A 400 3.45 18.43 -15.06
N ASP A 401 4.00 18.98 -13.97
CA ASP A 401 4.47 20.37 -13.95
C ASP A 401 5.84 20.53 -14.63
N ALA A 402 6.26 21.78 -14.83
CA ALA A 402 7.54 22.12 -15.47
C ALA A 402 8.78 21.57 -14.69
N THR A 403 8.63 21.18 -13.43
CA THR A 403 9.70 20.61 -12.61
C THR A 403 9.68 19.08 -12.60
N GLY A 404 8.71 18.45 -13.30
CA GLY A 404 8.55 17.01 -13.42
C GLY A 404 7.76 16.37 -12.28
N ASN A 405 7.08 17.15 -11.43
CA ASN A 405 6.19 16.60 -10.42
C ASN A 405 4.85 16.18 -11.03
N ILE A 406 4.38 15.01 -10.66
CA ILE A 406 3.07 14.49 -11.08
C ILE A 406 2.03 14.87 -10.03
N THR A 407 0.90 15.43 -10.46
CA THR A 407 -0.29 15.66 -9.64
C THR A 407 -1.43 14.83 -10.23
N LEU A 408 -2.04 13.97 -9.42
CA LEU A 408 -3.19 13.18 -9.80
C LEU A 408 -4.47 13.90 -9.40
N THR A 409 -5.45 13.93 -10.29
CA THR A 409 -6.75 14.56 -10.06
C THR A 409 -7.85 13.53 -9.78
N GLY A 410 -7.79 12.33 -10.39
CA GLY A 410 -8.78 11.28 -10.17
C GLY A 410 -8.60 10.11 -11.11
N ARG A 411 -9.63 9.27 -11.21
CA ARG A 411 -9.67 8.12 -12.12
C ARG A 411 -10.64 8.35 -13.28
N SER A 412 -10.24 8.00 -14.49
CA SER A 412 -11.06 8.17 -15.69
C SER A 412 -12.43 7.48 -15.59
N LYS A 413 -12.49 6.30 -14.99
CA LYS A 413 -13.72 5.52 -14.76
C LYS A 413 -14.62 6.07 -13.64
N ARG A 414 -14.12 7.01 -12.84
CA ARG A 414 -14.88 7.66 -11.76
C ARG A 414 -15.21 9.11 -12.06
N LEU A 415 -14.66 9.64 -13.16
CA LEU A 415 -14.91 11.02 -13.59
C LEU A 415 -16.41 11.22 -13.84
N ILE A 416 -17.00 12.16 -13.12
CA ILE A 416 -18.39 12.57 -13.31
C ILE A 416 -18.39 13.76 -14.26
N VAL A 417 -19.03 13.60 -15.41
CA VAL A 417 -19.24 14.71 -16.35
C VAL A 417 -20.65 15.25 -16.12
N THR A 418 -20.73 16.46 -15.59
CA THR A 418 -22.02 17.10 -15.27
C THR A 418 -22.76 17.56 -16.51
N ASP A 419 -24.06 17.87 -16.39
CA ASP A 419 -24.92 18.42 -17.45
C ASP A 419 -24.29 19.65 -18.13
N SER A 420 -23.49 20.42 -17.39
CA SER A 420 -22.79 21.61 -17.90
C SER A 420 -21.44 21.29 -18.58
N GLY A 421 -21.10 20.00 -18.76
CA GLY A 421 -19.84 19.55 -19.33
C GLY A 421 -18.63 19.78 -18.42
N LYS A 422 -18.84 19.99 -17.11
CA LYS A 422 -17.74 20.17 -16.15
C LYS A 422 -17.35 18.82 -15.55
N ASN A 423 -16.03 18.62 -15.41
CA ASN A 423 -15.44 17.46 -14.79
C ASN A 423 -15.50 17.58 -13.26
N VAL A 424 -16.02 16.57 -12.60
CA VAL A 424 -16.00 16.40 -11.14
C VAL A 424 -15.20 15.15 -10.81
N TYR A 425 -14.23 15.30 -9.93
CA TYR A 425 -13.37 14.21 -9.46
C TYR A 425 -13.83 13.75 -8.06
N PRO A 426 -14.51 12.61 -7.95
CA PRO A 426 -15.06 12.12 -6.68
C PRO A 426 -14.05 12.06 -5.56
N GLU A 427 -12.83 11.62 -5.85
CA GLU A 427 -11.76 11.49 -4.87
C GLU A 427 -11.40 12.82 -4.17
N ASP A 428 -11.49 13.94 -4.89
CA ASP A 428 -11.27 15.27 -4.32
C ASP A 428 -12.36 15.67 -3.34
N LEU A 429 -13.60 15.31 -3.66
CA LEU A 429 -14.75 15.59 -2.80
C LEU A 429 -14.72 14.73 -1.55
N GLU A 430 -14.41 13.43 -1.70
CA GLU A 430 -14.29 12.46 -0.60
C GLU A 430 -13.27 12.94 0.44
N ILE A 431 -12.05 13.29 0.00
CA ILE A 431 -10.99 13.78 0.90
C ILE A 431 -11.43 15.02 1.67
N ARG A 432 -12.15 15.95 1.03
CA ARG A 432 -12.62 17.18 1.69
C ARG A 432 -13.75 16.91 2.69
N LEU A 433 -14.68 16.02 2.35
CA LEU A 433 -15.76 15.60 3.24
C LEU A 433 -15.22 14.90 4.49
N GLU A 434 -14.21 14.06 4.33
CA GLU A 434 -13.57 13.34 5.42
C GLU A 434 -12.75 14.22 6.38
N ARG A 435 -12.56 15.50 6.09
CA ARG A 435 -11.92 16.45 7.02
C ARG A 435 -12.79 16.76 8.21
N ASP A 436 -14.10 16.70 8.05
CA ASP A 436 -15.02 16.87 9.19
C ASP A 436 -14.93 15.65 10.12
N SER A 437 -14.81 15.90 11.41
CA SER A 437 -14.64 14.82 12.41
C SER A 437 -15.86 13.92 12.57
N ALA A 438 -17.04 14.37 12.13
CA ALA A 438 -18.26 13.58 12.13
C ALA A 438 -18.26 12.53 10.99
N VAL A 439 -17.40 12.68 9.99
CA VAL A 439 -17.29 11.76 8.84
C VAL A 439 -16.14 10.78 9.07
N LYS A 440 -16.46 9.51 9.21
CA LYS A 440 -15.46 8.43 9.31
C LYS A 440 -14.84 8.16 7.94
N GLU A 441 -15.68 8.01 6.91
CA GLU A 441 -15.32 7.85 5.50
C GLU A 441 -16.45 8.37 4.62
N ALA A 442 -16.11 8.78 3.40
CA ALA A 442 -17.07 9.20 2.38
C ALA A 442 -16.82 8.49 1.06
N ALA A 443 -17.88 8.19 0.33
CA ALA A 443 -17.82 7.77 -1.07
C ALA A 443 -18.74 8.66 -1.91
N VAL A 444 -18.21 9.20 -3.01
CA VAL A 444 -18.96 10.06 -3.94
C VAL A 444 -19.22 9.28 -5.22
N LEU A 445 -20.46 9.29 -5.67
CA LEU A 445 -20.95 8.57 -6.84
C LEU A 445 -21.59 9.54 -7.83
N GLU A 446 -21.73 9.09 -9.07
CA GLU A 446 -22.57 9.74 -10.05
C GLU A 446 -24.01 9.24 -9.94
N LEU A 447 -24.95 10.16 -9.88
CA LEU A 447 -26.35 9.86 -10.08
C LEU A 447 -27.01 11.04 -10.82
N ASP A 448 -27.67 10.76 -11.95
CA ASP A 448 -28.31 11.79 -12.80
C ASP A 448 -27.32 12.92 -13.20
N MET A 449 -26.09 12.56 -13.61
CA MET A 449 -24.99 13.48 -13.96
C MET A 449 -24.62 14.48 -12.85
N LYS A 450 -24.87 14.11 -11.59
CA LYS A 450 -24.55 14.91 -10.40
C LYS A 450 -23.82 14.07 -9.35
N PRO A 451 -22.93 14.70 -8.56
CA PRO A 451 -22.30 14.01 -7.44
C PRO A 451 -23.29 13.80 -6.29
N VAL A 452 -23.33 12.59 -5.75
CA VAL A 452 -24.06 12.19 -4.53
C VAL A 452 -23.09 11.52 -3.56
N ALA A 453 -23.34 11.58 -2.25
CA ALA A 453 -22.43 11.04 -1.25
C ALA A 453 -23.04 9.91 -0.42
N ILE A 454 -22.22 8.95 -0.03
CA ILE A 454 -22.51 8.00 1.05
C ILE A 454 -21.53 8.27 2.17
N PHE A 455 -22.05 8.55 3.37
CA PHE A 455 -21.24 8.79 4.55
C PHE A 455 -21.22 7.57 5.45
N SER A 456 -20.03 7.13 5.80
CA SER A 456 -19.82 6.25 6.96
C SER A 456 -19.56 7.12 8.18
N ILE A 457 -20.35 6.90 9.23
CA ILE A 457 -20.30 7.65 10.49
C ILE A 457 -20.24 6.67 11.67
N ASP A 458 -19.78 7.15 12.81
CA ASP A 458 -19.90 6.39 14.06
C ASP A 458 -21.29 6.61 14.64
N MET A 459 -22.20 5.68 14.36
CA MET A 459 -23.61 5.78 14.78
C MET A 459 -23.78 5.85 16.30
N ALA A 460 -22.81 5.35 17.08
CA ALA A 460 -22.85 5.38 18.54
C ALA A 460 -22.64 6.79 19.14
N LEU A 461 -22.20 7.75 18.34
CA LEU A 461 -22.03 9.15 18.77
C LEU A 461 -23.35 9.94 18.74
N PHE A 462 -24.43 9.37 18.23
CA PHE A 462 -25.72 10.04 18.01
C PHE A 462 -26.85 9.28 18.72
N GLU A 463 -27.82 10.01 19.25
CA GLU A 463 -28.95 9.41 19.97
C GLU A 463 -29.97 8.74 19.03
N ASN A 464 -30.09 9.23 17.80
CA ASN A 464 -31.07 8.73 16.82
C ASN A 464 -30.70 9.12 15.37
N THR A 465 -31.40 8.54 14.42
CA THR A 465 -31.20 8.77 12.97
C THR A 465 -31.44 10.25 12.58
N GLN A 466 -32.36 10.95 13.24
CA GLN A 466 -32.61 12.37 12.93
C GLN A 466 -31.42 13.25 13.26
N GLU A 467 -30.73 12.95 14.37
CA GLU A 467 -29.50 13.65 14.76
C GLU A 467 -28.36 13.36 13.79
N GLN A 468 -28.21 12.09 13.36
CA GLN A 468 -27.26 11.68 12.31
C GLN A 468 -27.48 12.47 11.02
N GLU A 469 -28.72 12.53 10.55
CA GLU A 469 -29.09 13.28 9.35
C GLU A 469 -28.84 14.80 9.50
N ALA A 470 -29.21 15.37 10.62
CA ALA A 470 -29.00 16.80 10.88
C ALA A 470 -27.53 17.17 10.85
N GLU A 471 -26.68 16.33 11.44
CA GLU A 471 -25.23 16.55 11.43
C GLU A 471 -24.64 16.43 10.02
N MET A 472 -25.05 15.43 9.24
CA MET A 472 -24.56 15.31 7.87
C MET A 472 -25.09 16.43 6.95
N ARG A 473 -26.27 16.96 7.21
CA ARG A 473 -26.76 18.18 6.53
C ARG A 473 -25.90 19.40 6.89
N ARG A 474 -25.45 19.51 8.14
CA ARG A 474 -24.49 20.56 8.57
C ARG A 474 -23.18 20.41 7.79
N VAL A 475 -22.59 19.20 7.77
CA VAL A 475 -21.36 18.90 7.04
C VAL A 475 -21.47 19.28 5.58
N LEU A 476 -22.57 18.86 4.91
CA LEU A 476 -22.79 19.17 3.50
C LEU A 476 -23.01 20.67 3.25
N LYS A 477 -23.68 21.38 4.16
CA LYS A 477 -23.85 22.84 4.05
C LYS A 477 -22.49 23.53 4.08
N ASP A 478 -21.65 23.16 5.03
CA ASP A 478 -20.30 23.74 5.19
C ASP A 478 -19.42 23.41 3.97
N PHE A 479 -19.41 22.15 3.54
CA PHE A 479 -18.72 21.70 2.33
C PHE A 479 -19.17 22.44 1.09
N ASN A 480 -20.49 22.50 0.82
CA ASN A 480 -21.08 23.13 -0.36
C ASN A 480 -20.84 24.65 -0.41
N SER A 481 -20.56 25.29 0.73
CA SER A 481 -20.19 26.70 0.79
C SER A 481 -18.77 26.98 0.28
N GLN A 482 -17.90 25.93 0.28
CA GLN A 482 -16.47 26.02 -0.05
C GLN A 482 -16.11 25.48 -1.42
N VAL A 483 -17.07 24.93 -2.15
CA VAL A 483 -16.85 24.33 -3.47
C VAL A 483 -17.65 25.03 -4.57
N SER A 484 -17.17 24.90 -5.82
CA SER A 484 -17.87 25.41 -7.00
C SER A 484 -19.21 24.68 -7.20
N SER A 485 -20.14 25.31 -7.92
CA SER A 485 -21.53 24.83 -8.07
C SER A 485 -21.62 23.40 -8.60
N HIS A 486 -20.75 23.01 -9.54
CA HIS A 486 -20.74 21.67 -10.13
C HIS A 486 -20.22 20.58 -9.17
N ASN A 487 -19.49 20.95 -8.12
CA ASN A 487 -18.98 20.06 -7.09
C ASN A 487 -19.93 19.91 -5.88
N ARG A 488 -21.07 20.63 -5.87
CA ARG A 488 -22.00 20.58 -4.75
C ARG A 488 -22.76 19.27 -4.70
N ILE A 489 -22.89 18.74 -3.50
CA ILE A 489 -23.62 17.50 -3.20
C ILE A 489 -24.95 17.87 -2.54
N SER A 490 -26.05 17.39 -3.09
CA SER A 490 -27.41 17.69 -2.59
C SER A 490 -28.13 16.48 -2.03
N ARG A 491 -27.68 15.27 -2.35
CA ARG A 491 -28.29 14.00 -1.99
C ARG A 491 -27.25 13.12 -1.30
N PHE A 492 -27.63 12.42 -0.25
CA PHE A 492 -26.71 11.54 0.46
C PHE A 492 -27.42 10.34 1.07
N ALA A 493 -26.65 9.33 1.46
CA ALA A 493 -27.08 8.19 2.26
C ALA A 493 -26.11 7.96 3.43
N LEU A 494 -26.59 7.28 4.47
CA LEU A 494 -25.79 6.95 5.65
C LEU A 494 -25.57 5.44 5.74
N ILE A 495 -24.38 5.05 6.18
CA ILE A 495 -23.99 3.67 6.43
C ILE A 495 -23.04 3.60 7.62
N GLU A 496 -23.09 2.53 8.39
CA GLU A 496 -22.14 2.33 9.49
C GLU A 496 -20.73 2.06 8.97
N GLU A 497 -20.60 1.19 7.96
CA GLU A 497 -19.33 0.89 7.30
C GLU A 497 -19.50 0.75 5.79
N LEU A 498 -18.63 1.41 5.03
CA LEU A 498 -18.62 1.25 3.58
C LEU A 498 -18.22 -0.19 3.20
N PRO A 499 -18.90 -0.82 2.23
CA PRO A 499 -18.58 -2.17 1.78
C PRO A 499 -17.15 -2.21 1.23
N ARG A 500 -16.43 -3.28 1.55
CA ARG A 500 -15.04 -3.44 1.16
C ARG A 500 -14.84 -4.57 0.18
N THR A 501 -13.83 -4.41 -0.64
CA THR A 501 -13.24 -5.52 -1.39
C THR A 501 -12.35 -6.36 -0.46
N PRO A 502 -11.98 -7.60 -0.83
CA PRO A 502 -11.02 -8.42 -0.10
C PRO A 502 -9.72 -7.70 0.25
N LEU A 503 -9.31 -6.79 -0.60
CA LEU A 503 -8.10 -5.97 -0.43
C LEU A 503 -8.30 -4.73 0.46
N GLY A 504 -9.45 -4.62 1.15
CA GLY A 504 -9.79 -3.52 2.06
C GLY A 504 -10.14 -2.20 1.38
N LYS A 505 -10.18 -2.13 0.04
CA LYS A 505 -10.65 -0.95 -0.70
C LYS A 505 -12.18 -0.89 -0.70
N ILE A 506 -12.75 0.30 -0.84
CA ILE A 506 -14.20 0.48 -0.95
C ILE A 506 -14.72 -0.27 -2.20
N ALA A 507 -15.72 -1.12 -2.02
CA ALA A 507 -16.37 -1.87 -3.11
C ALA A 507 -17.39 -0.98 -3.84
N LEU A 508 -16.90 -0.05 -4.64
CA LEU A 508 -17.69 0.98 -5.31
C LEU A 508 -18.88 0.43 -6.12
N HIS A 509 -18.73 -0.75 -6.70
CA HIS A 509 -19.79 -1.39 -7.51
C HIS A 509 -21.04 -1.78 -6.69
N LYS A 510 -20.93 -1.89 -5.36
CA LYS A 510 -22.06 -2.19 -4.45
C LYS A 510 -22.81 -0.94 -4.00
N LEU A 511 -22.20 0.23 -4.11
CA LEU A 511 -22.73 1.47 -3.56
C LEU A 511 -23.95 2.05 -4.29
N PRO A 512 -24.10 1.96 -5.63
CA PRO A 512 -25.28 2.49 -6.32
C PRO A 512 -26.60 1.86 -5.86
N VAL A 513 -26.61 0.55 -5.65
CA VAL A 513 -27.81 -0.18 -5.14
C VAL A 513 -28.13 0.29 -3.72
N PHE A 514 -27.10 0.30 -2.84
CA PHE A 514 -27.27 0.80 -1.48
C PHE A 514 -27.80 2.22 -1.43
N PHE A 515 -27.27 3.12 -2.28
CA PHE A 515 -27.70 4.51 -2.32
C PHE A 515 -29.18 4.63 -2.69
N SER A 516 -29.63 3.91 -3.72
CA SER A 516 -31.03 3.97 -4.19
C SER A 516 -32.04 3.49 -3.14
N GLU A 517 -31.63 2.59 -2.25
CA GLU A 517 -32.48 2.05 -1.17
C GLU A 517 -32.49 2.93 0.09
N ASN A 518 -31.46 3.74 0.31
CA ASN A 518 -31.22 4.47 1.55
C ASN A 518 -31.02 5.99 1.35
N GLU A 519 -31.46 6.52 0.22
CA GLU A 519 -31.27 7.92 -0.11
C GLU A 519 -31.99 8.87 0.85
N ILE A 520 -31.28 9.90 1.31
CA ILE A 520 -31.81 11.02 2.09
C ILE A 520 -31.80 12.26 1.20
N VAL A 521 -32.99 12.66 0.74
CA VAL A 521 -33.15 13.83 -0.14
C VAL A 521 -33.21 15.11 0.69
N ARG A 522 -32.65 16.19 0.15
CA ARG A 522 -32.80 17.53 0.72
C ARG A 522 -34.25 18.00 0.48
N ASN A 523 -35.06 18.09 1.55
CA ASN A 523 -36.32 18.82 1.52
C ASN A 523 -36.07 20.32 1.52
#